data_0e330d767ce853df0ac385799c38afb4
#
_entry.id   0e330d767ce853df0ac385799c38afb4
#
_cell.length_a   1.000
_cell.length_b   1.000
_cell.length_c   1.000
_cell.angle_alpha   90.00
_cell.angle_beta   90.00
_cell.angle_gamma   90.00
#
_symmetry.space_group_name_H-M   'P 1'
#
loop_
_entity.id
_entity.type
_entity.pdbx_description
1 polymer ?
#
loop_
_entity_poly.entity_id
_entity_poly.type
_entity_poly.pdbx_seq_one_letter_code
_entity_poly.pdbx_strand_id
1 'polypeptide(L)'
;MRTISGRMERRSLMDQIFLHQFDVLLELRHFLSIILACLCGWAIGYERKSRNKQAGVKTHVIVALASALMMIVSKEAFWETPDAADTTRIAAQIVSGISFIGGGIIYMRDMRVSGVTTAAGLWATSGIGMAIGGGFWFFGSVCCAVVVIVQLLTHRKLSVHRKMYQLNITGMISHLNVIHDIHRHCNLKQYQAANVEVKKIPEGYELYIQIDNDARVFVQDFKKTIQEKGIDFKIKKVKFKATMG
;
A
#
# COMPACT_ATOMS: atom_id res chain seq x y z
N MET A 1 62.41 -23.33 -0.28
CA MET A 1 61.79 -22.70 -1.47
C MET A 1 60.25 -22.50 -1.41
N ARG A 2 59.50 -23.15 -0.52
CA ARG A 2 58.00 -22.98 -0.41
C ARG A 2 57.57 -21.68 0.27
N THR A 3 58.35 -21.02 1.07
CA THR A 3 58.00 -19.82 1.85
C THR A 3 57.97 -18.49 1.07
N ILE A 4 58.75 -18.39 0.00
CA ILE A 4 58.81 -17.15 -0.80
C ILE A 4 57.63 -17.08 -1.78
N SER A 5 57.24 -18.21 -2.40
CA SER A 5 56.08 -18.30 -3.29
C SER A 5 54.77 -17.91 -2.59
N GLY A 6 54.52 -18.44 -1.38
CA GLY A 6 53.32 -18.14 -0.63
C GLY A 6 53.26 -16.69 -0.07
N ARG A 7 54.37 -15.98 0.00
CA ARG A 7 54.40 -14.57 0.40
C ARG A 7 54.16 -13.62 -0.82
N MET A 8 54.63 -14.01 -2.00
CA MET A 8 54.32 -13.31 -3.25
C MET A 8 52.84 -13.44 -3.63
N GLU A 9 52.30 -14.65 -3.48
CA GLU A 9 50.89 -14.94 -3.78
C GLU A 9 49.93 -14.16 -2.84
N ARG A 10 50.25 -14.09 -1.55
CA ARG A 10 49.52 -13.29 -0.59
C ARG A 10 49.59 -11.78 -0.83
N ARG A 11 50.76 -11.27 -1.25
CA ARG A 11 50.91 -9.85 -1.66
C ARG A 11 50.07 -9.52 -2.90
N SER A 12 50.14 -10.37 -3.93
CA SER A 12 49.31 -10.21 -5.11
C SER A 12 47.81 -10.22 -4.81
N LEU A 13 47.36 -11.12 -3.90
CA LEU A 13 46.01 -11.19 -3.43
C LEU A 13 45.60 -9.94 -2.65
N MET A 14 46.45 -9.46 -1.74
CA MET A 14 46.21 -8.25 -0.94
C MET A 14 46.16 -6.99 -1.84
N ASP A 15 47.01 -6.93 -2.85
CA ASP A 15 46.99 -5.80 -3.81
C ASP A 15 45.73 -5.85 -4.70
N GLN A 16 45.28 -7.03 -5.09
CA GLN A 16 44.02 -7.19 -5.83
C GLN A 16 42.78 -6.82 -4.95
N ILE A 17 42.76 -7.21 -3.71
CA ILE A 17 41.72 -6.85 -2.74
C ILE A 17 41.68 -5.34 -2.54
N PHE A 18 42.86 -4.73 -2.34
CA PHE A 18 42.98 -3.29 -2.11
C PHE A 18 42.57 -2.47 -3.37
N LEU A 19 42.93 -2.93 -4.55
CA LEU A 19 42.53 -2.29 -5.82
C LEU A 19 41.03 -2.45 -6.09
N HIS A 20 40.42 -3.58 -5.71
CA HIS A 20 38.99 -3.79 -5.87
C HIS A 20 38.19 -2.93 -4.89
N GLN A 21 38.65 -2.75 -3.65
CA GLN A 21 38.02 -1.90 -2.65
C GLN A 21 38.07 -0.40 -2.98
N PHE A 22 39.02 0.05 -3.82
CA PHE A 22 39.19 1.45 -4.23
C PHE A 22 38.98 1.68 -5.72
N ASP A 23 38.22 0.79 -6.41
CA ASP A 23 37.84 1.04 -7.78
C ASP A 23 36.75 2.13 -7.86
N VAL A 24 37.19 3.34 -8.19
CA VAL A 24 36.33 4.53 -8.32
C VAL A 24 35.17 4.28 -9.29
N LEU A 25 35.38 3.49 -10.34
CA LEU A 25 34.35 3.15 -11.32
C LEU A 25 33.28 2.25 -10.70
N LEU A 26 33.69 1.29 -9.86
CA LEU A 26 32.80 0.40 -9.16
C LEU A 26 31.95 1.18 -8.14
N GLU A 27 32.57 2.05 -7.36
CA GLU A 27 31.89 2.91 -6.40
C GLU A 27 30.88 3.86 -7.08
N LEU A 28 31.29 4.46 -8.21
CA LEU A 28 30.40 5.31 -9.00
C LEU A 28 29.19 4.52 -9.52
N ARG A 29 29.41 3.28 -9.96
CA ARG A 29 28.33 2.38 -10.40
C ARG A 29 27.36 2.06 -9.27
N HIS A 30 27.85 1.78 -8.05
CA HIS A 30 26.99 1.54 -6.89
C HIS A 30 26.18 2.79 -6.54
N PHE A 31 26.81 3.95 -6.55
CA PHE A 31 26.15 5.22 -6.29
C PHE A 31 25.04 5.50 -7.32
N LEU A 32 25.31 5.28 -8.61
CA LEU A 32 24.30 5.40 -9.67
C LEU A 32 23.15 4.39 -9.51
N SER A 33 23.43 3.17 -9.03
CA SER A 33 22.40 2.19 -8.72
C SER A 33 21.47 2.68 -7.61
N ILE A 34 22.02 3.26 -6.56
CA ILE A 34 21.22 3.82 -5.44
C ILE A 34 20.34 4.97 -5.95
N ILE A 35 20.90 5.90 -6.74
CA ILE A 35 20.14 7.01 -7.32
C ILE A 35 18.97 6.48 -8.19
N LEU A 36 19.26 5.52 -9.07
CA LEU A 36 18.24 4.93 -9.95
C LEU A 36 17.14 4.22 -9.15
N ALA A 37 17.51 3.48 -8.11
CA ALA A 37 16.55 2.85 -7.21
C ALA A 37 15.66 3.90 -6.51
N CYS A 38 16.24 5.01 -6.04
CA CYS A 38 15.49 6.12 -5.46
C CYS A 38 14.51 6.74 -6.46
N LEU A 39 14.92 6.95 -7.72
CA LEU A 39 14.05 7.48 -8.77
C LEU A 39 12.88 6.53 -9.07
N CYS A 40 13.13 5.23 -9.14
CA CYS A 40 12.07 4.22 -9.28
C CYS A 40 11.11 4.23 -8.08
N GLY A 41 11.64 4.26 -6.86
CA GLY A 41 10.84 4.38 -5.64
C GLY A 41 10.01 5.67 -5.60
N TRP A 42 10.59 6.77 -6.06
CA TRP A 42 9.89 8.05 -6.19
C TRP A 42 8.73 7.97 -7.18
N ALA A 43 8.95 7.41 -8.36
CA ALA A 43 7.92 7.28 -9.40
C ALA A 43 6.71 6.46 -8.92
N ILE A 44 6.96 5.29 -8.30
CA ILE A 44 5.92 4.44 -7.73
C ILE A 44 5.22 5.17 -6.57
N GLY A 45 6.00 5.75 -5.66
CA GLY A 45 5.47 6.44 -4.48
C GLY A 45 4.67 7.71 -4.81
N TYR A 46 5.02 8.40 -5.89
CA TYR A 46 4.29 9.57 -6.37
C TYR A 46 2.87 9.20 -6.82
N GLU A 47 2.74 8.12 -7.58
CA GLU A 47 1.43 7.57 -7.95
C GLU A 47 0.62 7.19 -6.70
N ARG A 48 1.24 6.53 -5.72
CA ARG A 48 0.58 6.17 -4.46
C ARG A 48 0.12 7.38 -3.66
N LYS A 49 0.97 8.42 -3.54
CA LYS A 49 0.63 9.66 -2.86
C LYS A 49 -0.52 10.39 -3.55
N SER A 50 -0.53 10.48 -4.88
CA SER A 50 -1.60 11.11 -5.63
C SER A 50 -2.97 10.45 -5.42
N ARG A 51 -2.98 9.20 -4.93
CA ARG A 51 -4.17 8.39 -4.63
C ARG A 51 -4.51 8.29 -3.16
N ASN A 52 -3.91 9.11 -2.30
CA ASN A 52 -4.12 9.07 -0.84
C ASN A 52 -3.93 7.66 -0.23
N LYS A 53 -2.96 6.88 -0.76
CA LYS A 53 -2.59 5.58 -0.17
C LYS A 53 -1.67 5.77 1.03
N GLN A 54 -1.69 4.82 1.97
CA GLN A 54 -0.96 4.89 3.25
C GLN A 54 0.54 5.04 3.08
N ALA A 55 1.18 4.28 2.16
CA ALA A 55 2.58 4.43 1.82
C ALA A 55 2.71 5.32 0.58
N GLY A 56 3.40 6.44 0.72
CA GLY A 56 3.66 7.43 -0.32
C GLY A 56 5.11 7.47 -0.77
N VAL A 57 5.56 8.62 -1.27
CA VAL A 57 6.88 8.83 -1.85
C VAL A 57 8.00 8.44 -0.89
N LYS A 58 7.99 8.98 0.35
CA LYS A 58 9.06 8.75 1.33
C LYS A 58 9.28 7.26 1.59
N THR A 59 8.20 6.51 1.80
CA THR A 59 8.27 5.08 2.12
C THR A 59 8.83 4.27 0.95
N HIS A 60 8.34 4.51 -0.29
CA HIS A 60 8.81 3.79 -1.47
C HIS A 60 10.27 4.11 -1.80
N VAL A 61 10.71 5.37 -1.68
CA VAL A 61 12.11 5.76 -1.89
C VAL A 61 13.02 5.05 -0.89
N ILE A 62 12.67 5.06 0.40
CA ILE A 62 13.50 4.41 1.44
C ILE A 62 13.55 2.90 1.24
N VAL A 63 12.43 2.26 0.90
CA VAL A 63 12.39 0.82 0.61
C VAL A 63 13.25 0.46 -0.59
N ALA A 64 13.15 1.19 -1.70
CA ALA A 64 13.96 0.96 -2.89
C ALA A 64 15.45 1.15 -2.60
N LEU A 65 15.81 2.24 -1.91
CA LEU A 65 17.19 2.55 -1.51
C LEU A 65 17.75 1.45 -0.61
N ALA A 66 17.05 1.09 0.46
CA ALA A 66 17.51 0.09 1.41
C ALA A 66 17.68 -1.28 0.75
N SER A 67 16.74 -1.68 -0.12
CA SER A 67 16.84 -2.96 -0.84
C SER A 67 18.00 -2.97 -1.84
N ALA A 68 18.25 -1.85 -2.54
CA ALA A 68 19.40 -1.73 -3.45
C ALA A 68 20.72 -1.75 -2.68
N LEU A 69 20.82 -1.02 -1.57
CA LEU A 69 22.01 -1.01 -0.70
C LEU A 69 22.32 -2.40 -0.16
N MET A 70 21.33 -3.07 0.43
CA MET A 70 21.51 -4.42 0.98
C MET A 70 21.89 -5.42 -0.11
N MET A 71 21.35 -5.28 -1.34
CA MET A 71 21.71 -6.14 -2.46
C MET A 71 23.13 -5.89 -2.95
N ILE A 72 23.61 -4.65 -2.99
CA ILE A 72 25.00 -4.28 -3.29
C ILE A 72 25.91 -4.92 -2.23
N VAL A 73 25.61 -4.74 -0.93
CA VAL A 73 26.38 -5.35 0.15
C VAL A 73 26.39 -6.88 0.05
N SER A 74 25.24 -7.50 -0.25
CA SER A 74 25.13 -8.94 -0.44
C SER A 74 26.05 -9.48 -1.54
N LYS A 75 26.20 -8.71 -2.60
CA LYS A 75 26.99 -9.08 -3.77
C LYS A 75 28.48 -8.80 -3.58
N GLU A 76 28.84 -7.64 -3.06
CA GLU A 76 30.21 -7.13 -3.09
C GLU A 76 30.97 -7.47 -1.76
N ALA A 77 30.29 -7.57 -0.61
CA ALA A 77 30.98 -7.80 0.66
C ALA A 77 31.50 -9.23 0.81
N PHE A 78 31.03 -10.20 0.03
CA PHE A 78 31.37 -11.62 0.15
C PHE A 78 31.95 -12.23 -1.13
N TRP A 79 32.45 -11.40 -2.04
CA TRP A 79 32.97 -11.86 -3.32
C TRP A 79 34.20 -12.78 -3.18
N GLU A 80 34.95 -12.68 -2.07
CA GLU A 80 36.12 -13.51 -1.77
C GLU A 80 35.77 -14.89 -1.20
N THR A 81 34.54 -15.10 -0.77
CA THR A 81 34.12 -16.37 -0.20
C THR A 81 33.82 -17.37 -1.31
N PRO A 82 34.43 -18.60 -1.27
CA PRO A 82 34.23 -19.60 -2.33
C PRO A 82 32.80 -20.13 -2.42
N ASP A 83 31.97 -19.93 -1.39
CA ASP A 83 30.59 -20.39 -1.34
C ASP A 83 29.62 -19.27 -1.78
N ALA A 84 29.19 -19.34 -3.03
CA ALA A 84 28.12 -18.48 -3.58
C ALA A 84 26.81 -18.53 -2.76
N ALA A 85 26.65 -19.51 -1.89
CA ALA A 85 25.49 -19.67 -1.01
C ALA A 85 25.33 -18.51 -0.01
N ASP A 86 26.40 -17.90 0.46
CA ASP A 86 26.34 -16.85 1.46
C ASP A 86 25.89 -15.49 0.88
N THR A 87 26.22 -15.21 -0.37
CA THR A 87 25.81 -13.96 -1.04
C THR A 87 24.28 -13.92 -1.25
N THR A 88 23.62 -15.04 -1.40
CA THR A 88 22.16 -15.10 -1.62
C THR A 88 21.36 -14.99 -0.32
N ARG A 89 21.97 -15.27 0.83
CA ARG A 89 21.28 -15.23 2.14
C ARG A 89 20.79 -13.84 2.50
N ILE A 90 21.61 -12.81 2.34
CA ILE A 90 21.19 -11.42 2.62
C ILE A 90 20.07 -11.03 1.67
N ALA A 91 20.18 -11.36 0.39
CA ALA A 91 19.13 -11.11 -0.60
C ALA A 91 17.81 -11.81 -0.20
N ALA A 92 17.84 -13.06 0.26
CA ALA A 92 16.67 -13.78 0.75
C ALA A 92 16.04 -13.10 1.98
N GLN A 93 16.86 -12.56 2.89
CA GLN A 93 16.38 -11.86 4.08
C GLN A 93 15.72 -10.51 3.75
N ILE A 94 16.08 -9.84 2.65
CA ILE A 94 15.38 -8.64 2.18
C ILE A 94 13.92 -8.98 1.87
N VAL A 95 13.69 -10.09 1.15
CA VAL A 95 12.34 -10.55 0.77
C VAL A 95 11.52 -10.91 2.01
N SER A 96 12.13 -11.55 3.01
CA SER A 96 11.48 -11.86 4.28
C SER A 96 11.18 -10.59 5.09
N GLY A 97 12.16 -9.69 5.20
CA GLY A 97 12.05 -8.45 6.00
C GLY A 97 10.98 -7.49 5.49
N ILE A 98 10.85 -7.32 4.16
CA ILE A 98 9.82 -6.46 3.61
C ILE A 98 8.41 -7.00 3.88
N SER A 99 8.27 -8.33 4.04
CA SER A 99 6.99 -8.95 4.38
C SER A 99 6.50 -8.54 5.76
N PHE A 100 7.40 -8.30 6.72
CA PHE A 100 7.07 -7.78 8.05
C PHE A 100 6.52 -6.35 7.96
N ILE A 101 7.17 -5.48 7.18
CA ILE A 101 6.70 -4.10 6.95
C ILE A 101 5.36 -4.11 6.23
N GLY A 102 5.21 -4.95 5.20
CA GLY A 102 3.97 -5.14 4.46
C GLY A 102 2.82 -5.61 5.34
N GLY A 103 3.07 -6.58 6.21
CA GLY A 103 2.11 -7.09 7.18
C GLY A 103 1.65 -6.02 8.18
N GLY A 104 2.57 -5.16 8.63
CA GLY A 104 2.26 -4.05 9.53
C GLY A 104 1.36 -2.97 8.94
N ILE A 105 1.23 -2.90 7.62
CA ILE A 105 0.35 -1.94 6.93
C ILE A 105 -1.07 -2.51 6.74
N ILE A 106 -1.22 -3.84 6.76
CA ILE A 106 -2.51 -4.49 6.57
C ILE A 106 -3.28 -4.47 7.90
N TYR A 107 -4.45 -3.87 7.88
CA TYR A 107 -5.31 -3.83 9.06
C TYR A 107 -6.77 -4.09 8.68
N MET A 108 -7.52 -4.59 9.66
CA MET A 108 -8.96 -4.81 9.53
C MET A 108 -9.71 -3.75 10.32
N ARG A 109 -10.64 -3.08 9.65
CA ARG A 109 -11.58 -2.13 10.26
C ARG A 109 -12.97 -2.38 9.69
N ASP A 110 -13.98 -2.47 10.56
CA ASP A 110 -15.37 -2.64 10.17
C ASP A 110 -15.59 -3.80 9.19
N MET A 111 -15.00 -4.97 9.50
CA MET A 111 -15.02 -6.18 8.65
C MET A 111 -14.38 -6.01 7.25
N ARG A 112 -13.62 -4.94 7.03
CA ARG A 112 -12.89 -4.70 5.78
C ARG A 112 -11.38 -4.76 5.99
N VAL A 113 -10.72 -5.49 5.12
CA VAL A 113 -9.25 -5.53 5.09
C VAL A 113 -8.75 -4.38 4.24
N SER A 114 -7.86 -3.56 4.81
CA SER A 114 -7.21 -2.42 4.15
C SER A 114 -5.69 -2.61 4.13
N GLY A 115 -4.99 -1.93 3.20
CA GLY A 115 -3.52 -1.95 3.15
C GLY A 115 -2.91 -3.01 2.23
N VAL A 116 -3.65 -4.04 1.79
CA VAL A 116 -3.12 -5.16 0.98
C VAL A 116 -2.42 -4.67 -0.30
N THR A 117 -3.06 -3.77 -1.06
CA THR A 117 -2.46 -3.20 -2.29
C THR A 117 -1.22 -2.36 -1.99
N THR A 118 -1.20 -1.68 -0.83
CA THR A 118 -0.04 -0.89 -0.37
C THR A 118 1.13 -1.80 -0.02
N ALA A 119 0.87 -2.89 0.71
CA ALA A 119 1.86 -3.89 1.05
C ALA A 119 2.47 -4.56 -0.19
N ALA A 120 1.63 -4.96 -1.16
CA ALA A 120 2.07 -5.49 -2.45
C ALA A 120 2.92 -4.49 -3.24
N GLY A 121 2.57 -3.20 -3.22
CA GLY A 121 3.36 -2.13 -3.84
C GLY A 121 4.74 -1.96 -3.22
N LEU A 122 4.86 -2.03 -1.90
CA LEU A 122 6.15 -1.97 -1.19
C LEU A 122 7.01 -3.20 -1.49
N TRP A 123 6.39 -4.38 -1.54
CA TRP A 123 7.08 -5.62 -1.89
C TRP A 123 7.66 -5.55 -3.32
N ALA A 124 6.88 -5.09 -4.29
CA ALA A 124 7.34 -4.87 -5.66
C ALA A 124 8.47 -3.82 -5.73
N THR A 125 8.36 -2.72 -4.97
CA THR A 125 9.39 -1.67 -4.88
C THR A 125 10.70 -2.22 -4.33
N SER A 126 10.64 -3.09 -3.32
CA SER A 126 11.81 -3.78 -2.78
C SER A 126 12.50 -4.65 -3.85
N GLY A 127 11.72 -5.45 -4.58
CA GLY A 127 12.25 -6.29 -5.67
C GLY A 127 12.92 -5.48 -6.78
N ILE A 128 12.36 -4.31 -7.14
CA ILE A 128 12.97 -3.38 -8.10
C ILE A 128 14.30 -2.83 -7.56
N GLY A 129 14.33 -2.43 -6.29
CA GLY A 129 15.56 -2.00 -5.62
C GLY A 129 16.65 -3.07 -5.64
N MET A 130 16.28 -4.33 -5.32
CA MET A 130 17.19 -5.49 -5.38
C MET A 130 17.72 -5.71 -6.79
N ALA A 131 16.87 -5.65 -7.81
CA ALA A 131 17.31 -5.82 -9.20
C ALA A 131 18.33 -4.75 -9.62
N ILE A 132 18.07 -3.48 -9.30
CA ILE A 132 18.96 -2.36 -9.62
C ILE A 132 20.26 -2.48 -8.84
N GLY A 133 20.22 -2.78 -7.53
CA GLY A 133 21.39 -3.02 -6.68
C GLY A 133 22.23 -4.20 -7.16
N GLY A 134 21.59 -5.26 -7.68
CA GLY A 134 22.25 -6.40 -8.30
C GLY A 134 22.92 -6.11 -9.66
N GLY A 135 22.73 -4.90 -10.20
CA GLY A 135 23.29 -4.46 -11.49
C GLY A 135 22.35 -4.64 -12.69
N PHE A 136 21.12 -5.09 -12.49
CA PHE A 136 20.10 -5.26 -13.55
C PHE A 136 19.34 -3.95 -13.78
N TRP A 137 20.04 -2.87 -14.11
CA TRP A 137 19.49 -1.51 -14.21
C TRP A 137 18.32 -1.40 -15.19
N PHE A 138 18.54 -1.92 -16.42
CA PHE A 138 17.51 -1.91 -17.45
C PHE A 138 16.27 -2.68 -17.02
N PHE A 139 16.46 -3.92 -16.56
CA PHE A 139 15.37 -4.76 -16.12
C PHE A 139 14.60 -4.14 -14.95
N GLY A 140 15.28 -3.63 -13.92
CA GLY A 140 14.66 -2.96 -12.79
C GLY A 140 13.86 -1.72 -13.20
N SER A 141 14.37 -0.92 -14.14
CA SER A 141 13.68 0.26 -14.66
C SER A 141 12.42 -0.11 -15.46
N VAL A 142 12.49 -1.16 -16.29
CA VAL A 142 11.32 -1.69 -17.02
C VAL A 142 10.27 -2.21 -16.04
N CYS A 143 10.66 -2.97 -15.03
CA CYS A 143 9.75 -3.45 -14.00
C CYS A 143 9.08 -2.29 -13.24
N CYS A 144 9.82 -1.22 -12.95
CA CYS A 144 9.25 0.00 -12.35
C CYS A 144 8.16 0.61 -13.25
N ALA A 145 8.45 0.77 -14.55
CA ALA A 145 7.47 1.28 -15.50
C ALA A 145 6.21 0.39 -15.57
N VAL A 146 6.40 -0.93 -15.61
CA VAL A 146 5.28 -1.89 -15.61
C VAL A 146 4.42 -1.74 -14.35
N VAL A 147 5.04 -1.66 -13.17
CA VAL A 147 4.31 -1.47 -11.89
C VAL A 147 3.49 -0.18 -11.93
N VAL A 148 4.08 0.94 -12.36
CA VAL A 148 3.37 2.22 -12.47
C VAL A 148 2.21 2.12 -13.47
N ILE A 149 2.44 1.53 -14.64
CA ILE A 149 1.39 1.34 -15.67
C ILE A 149 0.24 0.49 -15.12
N VAL A 150 0.53 -0.65 -14.48
CA VAL A 150 -0.50 -1.50 -13.87
C VAL A 150 -1.30 -0.73 -12.83
N GLN A 151 -0.64 0.04 -11.98
CA GLN A 151 -1.30 0.85 -10.97
C GLN A 151 -2.22 1.91 -11.60
N LEU A 152 -1.78 2.56 -12.67
CA LEU A 152 -2.57 3.56 -13.40
C LEU A 152 -3.78 2.93 -14.12
N LEU A 153 -3.59 1.80 -14.81
CA LEU A 153 -4.64 1.12 -15.57
C LEU A 153 -5.70 0.52 -14.65
N THR A 154 -5.29 -0.13 -13.57
CA THR A 154 -6.20 -0.73 -12.61
C THR A 154 -7.10 0.32 -11.99
N HIS A 155 -6.59 1.51 -11.75
CA HIS A 155 -7.42 2.59 -11.23
C HIS A 155 -8.42 3.12 -12.27
N ARG A 156 -8.02 3.27 -13.54
CA ARG A 156 -8.93 3.76 -14.59
C ARG A 156 -10.12 2.81 -14.79
N LYS A 157 -9.88 1.49 -14.80
CA LYS A 157 -10.95 0.49 -15.01
C LYS A 157 -11.86 0.29 -13.80
N LEU A 158 -11.33 0.42 -12.57
CA LEU A 158 -12.12 0.27 -11.34
C LEU A 158 -12.79 1.58 -10.89
N SER A 159 -12.34 2.72 -11.40
CA SER A 159 -12.96 4.04 -11.18
C SER A 159 -14.18 4.29 -12.09
N VAL A 160 -14.60 3.29 -12.89
CA VAL A 160 -15.88 3.37 -13.59
C VAL A 160 -17.01 3.35 -12.57
N HIS A 161 -17.35 4.55 -12.13
CA HIS A 161 -18.64 4.92 -11.54
C HIS A 161 -19.12 4.19 -10.29
N ARG A 162 -18.35 4.22 -9.21
CA ARG A 162 -19.01 4.38 -7.92
C ARG A 162 -18.73 5.79 -7.40
N LYS A 163 -19.49 6.77 -7.86
CA LYS A 163 -19.65 8.00 -7.12
C LYS A 163 -20.30 7.61 -5.80
N MET A 164 -19.47 7.38 -4.79
CA MET A 164 -19.97 7.18 -3.44
C MET A 164 -20.57 8.51 -3.00
N TYR A 165 -21.86 8.52 -2.80
CA TYR A 165 -22.55 9.64 -2.20
C TYR A 165 -22.70 9.35 -0.72
N GLN A 166 -22.24 10.23 0.14
CA GLN A 166 -22.67 10.24 1.53
C GLN A 166 -24.12 10.69 1.57
N LEU A 167 -24.98 9.77 1.95
CA LEU A 167 -26.38 10.04 2.16
C LEU A 167 -26.59 10.32 3.65
N ASN A 168 -26.89 11.54 4.00
CA ASN A 168 -27.28 11.91 5.35
C ASN A 168 -28.82 12.01 5.39
N ILE A 169 -29.46 11.01 6.01
CA ILE A 169 -30.89 10.99 6.26
C ILE A 169 -31.12 11.49 7.68
N THR A 170 -31.91 12.54 7.82
CA THR A 170 -32.41 13.02 9.11
C THR A 170 -33.88 12.72 9.18
N GLY A 171 -34.30 12.02 10.21
CA GLY A 171 -35.70 11.71 10.43
C GLY A 171 -36.07 11.66 11.91
N MET A 172 -37.36 11.72 12.22
CA MET A 172 -37.90 11.62 13.57
C MET A 172 -38.45 10.22 13.81
N ILE A 173 -38.20 9.68 15.00
CA ILE A 173 -38.76 8.41 15.48
C ILE A 173 -39.41 8.64 16.84
N SER A 174 -40.52 7.98 17.06
CA SER A 174 -41.24 8.05 18.34
C SER A 174 -40.67 7.12 19.39
N HIS A 175 -40.12 5.95 18.98
CA HIS A 175 -39.61 4.91 19.86
C HIS A 175 -38.23 4.41 19.46
N LEU A 176 -37.36 4.16 20.44
CA LEU A 176 -35.99 3.67 20.25
C LEU A 176 -35.89 2.29 19.57
N ASN A 177 -36.93 1.44 19.71
CA ASN A 177 -36.96 0.10 19.11
C ASN A 177 -36.86 0.13 17.56
N VAL A 178 -37.33 1.24 16.96
CA VAL A 178 -37.26 1.46 15.51
C VAL A 178 -35.82 1.50 15.00
N ILE A 179 -34.85 1.93 15.82
CA ILE A 179 -33.42 1.98 15.47
C ILE A 179 -32.91 0.57 15.19
N HIS A 180 -33.29 -0.40 15.97
CA HIS A 180 -32.87 -1.79 15.79
C HIS A 180 -33.37 -2.36 14.45
N ASP A 181 -34.58 -2.06 14.07
CA ASP A 181 -35.18 -2.50 12.81
C ASP A 181 -34.51 -1.81 11.59
N ILE A 182 -34.18 -0.53 11.70
CA ILE A 182 -33.44 0.22 10.70
C ILE A 182 -32.02 -0.38 10.55
N HIS A 183 -31.33 -0.62 11.66
CA HIS A 183 -29.97 -1.18 11.65
C HIS A 183 -29.94 -2.59 11.08
N ARG A 184 -30.91 -3.42 11.46
CA ARG A 184 -31.08 -4.78 10.94
C ARG A 184 -31.35 -4.76 9.43
N HIS A 185 -32.19 -3.84 8.93
CA HIS A 185 -32.47 -3.70 7.51
C HIS A 185 -31.24 -3.26 6.71
N CYS A 186 -30.48 -2.29 7.21
CA CYS A 186 -29.23 -1.87 6.60
C CYS A 186 -28.20 -3.01 6.52
N ASN A 187 -28.07 -3.80 7.57
CA ASN A 187 -27.15 -4.95 7.60
C ASN A 187 -27.58 -6.09 6.69
N LEU A 188 -28.88 -6.44 6.62
CA LEU A 188 -29.37 -7.51 5.75
C LEU A 188 -29.21 -7.23 4.25
N LYS A 189 -29.27 -5.96 3.85
CA LYS A 189 -29.10 -5.55 2.45
C LYS A 189 -27.66 -5.13 2.10
N GLN A 190 -26.68 -5.38 2.97
CA GLN A 190 -25.27 -4.97 2.80
C GLN A 190 -25.08 -3.46 2.54
N TYR A 191 -26.04 -2.64 2.95
CA TYR A 191 -25.85 -1.20 2.99
C TYR A 191 -24.94 -0.87 4.15
N GLN A 192 -23.78 -0.30 3.85
CA GLN A 192 -22.84 0.10 4.87
C GLN A 192 -23.33 1.39 5.52
N ALA A 193 -24.09 1.25 6.60
CA ALA A 193 -24.36 2.38 7.48
C ALA A 193 -23.02 2.77 8.14
N ALA A 194 -22.41 3.85 7.66
CA ALA A 194 -21.12 4.30 8.16
C ALA A 194 -21.24 4.89 9.55
N ASN A 195 -22.38 5.51 9.87
CA ASN A 195 -22.65 6.05 11.19
C ASN A 195 -24.16 6.23 11.40
N VAL A 196 -24.64 5.92 12.61
CA VAL A 196 -26.02 6.16 13.05
C VAL A 196 -25.97 6.92 14.37
N GLU A 197 -26.31 8.19 14.34
CA GLU A 197 -26.36 9.05 15.52
C GLU A 197 -27.80 9.31 15.91
N VAL A 198 -28.09 9.24 17.22
CA VAL A 198 -29.41 9.49 17.81
C VAL A 198 -29.33 10.69 18.73
N LYS A 199 -30.16 11.69 18.47
CA LYS A 199 -30.28 12.86 19.33
C LYS A 199 -31.67 12.92 19.95
N LYS A 200 -31.75 12.98 21.26
CA LYS A 200 -33.02 13.16 21.97
C LYS A 200 -33.52 14.61 21.77
N ILE A 201 -34.79 14.74 21.40
CA ILE A 201 -35.48 16.04 21.25
C ILE A 201 -36.81 16.00 22.07
N PRO A 202 -37.42 17.15 22.36
CA PRO A 202 -38.64 17.18 23.16
C PRO A 202 -39.81 16.36 22.61
N GLU A 203 -39.87 16.21 21.28
CA GLU A 203 -40.94 15.48 20.57
C GLU A 203 -40.59 14.04 20.18
N GLY A 204 -39.49 13.46 20.72
CA GLY A 204 -39.02 12.11 20.38
C GLY A 204 -37.53 12.03 20.18
N TYR A 205 -37.09 11.31 19.15
CA TYR A 205 -35.68 11.14 18.82
C TYR A 205 -35.41 11.54 17.35
N GLU A 206 -34.37 12.34 17.14
CA GLU A 206 -33.86 12.66 15.80
C GLU A 206 -32.75 11.68 15.44
N LEU A 207 -32.91 10.99 14.31
CA LEU A 207 -31.98 9.99 13.81
C LEU A 207 -31.19 10.54 12.63
N TYR A 208 -29.86 10.46 12.72
CA TYR A 208 -28.95 10.80 11.64
C TYR A 208 -28.31 9.52 11.11
N ILE A 209 -28.62 9.14 9.87
CA ILE A 209 -28.06 7.95 9.23
C ILE A 209 -27.13 8.41 8.12
N GLN A 210 -25.87 8.01 8.22
CA GLN A 210 -24.86 8.24 7.18
C GLN A 210 -24.59 6.92 6.44
N ILE A 211 -24.76 6.92 5.13
CA ILE A 211 -24.59 5.74 4.29
C ILE A 211 -23.68 6.09 3.13
N ASP A 212 -22.63 5.28 2.92
CA ASP A 212 -21.74 5.36 1.78
C ASP A 212 -22.18 4.33 0.74
N ASN A 213 -23.09 4.72 -0.19
CA ASN A 213 -23.50 3.84 -1.29
C ASN A 213 -24.17 4.62 -2.44
N ASP A 214 -24.62 3.91 -3.49
CA ASP A 214 -25.36 4.50 -4.60
C ASP A 214 -26.73 5.01 -4.09
N ALA A 215 -26.74 6.30 -3.75
CA ALA A 215 -27.75 6.93 -2.91
C ALA A 215 -29.18 6.89 -3.47
N ARG A 216 -29.33 6.78 -4.81
CA ARG A 216 -30.67 6.89 -5.45
C ARG A 216 -31.49 5.62 -5.23
N VAL A 217 -30.88 4.46 -5.43
CA VAL A 217 -31.56 3.16 -5.23
C VAL A 217 -31.89 2.93 -3.78
N PHE A 218 -30.98 3.31 -2.87
CA PHE A 218 -31.18 3.18 -1.44
C PHE A 218 -32.37 4.00 -0.89
N VAL A 219 -32.48 5.27 -1.26
CA VAL A 219 -33.55 6.13 -0.73
C VAL A 219 -34.94 5.62 -1.10
N GLN A 220 -35.10 5.13 -2.35
CA GLN A 220 -36.39 4.58 -2.79
C GLN A 220 -36.72 3.28 -2.06
N ASP A 221 -35.74 2.38 -1.98
CA ASP A 221 -35.88 1.08 -1.32
C ASP A 221 -36.10 1.22 0.20
N PHE A 222 -35.38 2.17 0.83
CA PHE A 222 -35.54 2.50 2.23
C PHE A 222 -36.93 3.09 2.53
N LYS A 223 -37.42 4.03 1.71
CA LYS A 223 -38.77 4.57 1.83
C LYS A 223 -39.85 3.50 1.68
N LYS A 224 -39.69 2.62 0.70
CA LYS A 224 -40.61 1.51 0.48
C LYS A 224 -40.66 0.56 1.65
N THR A 225 -39.50 0.19 2.21
CA THR A 225 -39.41 -0.70 3.36
C THR A 225 -40.01 -0.11 4.64
N ILE A 226 -39.79 1.20 4.87
CA ILE A 226 -40.40 1.91 6.01
C ILE A 226 -41.92 1.88 5.89
N GLN A 227 -42.47 2.13 4.73
CA GLN A 227 -43.91 2.10 4.47
C GLN A 227 -44.48 0.69 4.59
N GLU A 228 -43.83 -0.32 4.01
CA GLU A 228 -44.28 -1.72 4.05
C GLU A 228 -44.28 -2.31 5.46
N LYS A 229 -43.34 -1.90 6.32
CA LYS A 229 -43.24 -2.40 7.72
C LYS A 229 -43.97 -1.52 8.72
N GLY A 230 -44.62 -0.45 8.29
CA GLY A 230 -45.31 0.46 9.21
C GLY A 230 -44.36 1.11 10.24
N ILE A 231 -43.10 1.30 9.90
CA ILE A 231 -42.08 1.89 10.77
C ILE A 231 -42.37 3.39 10.89
N ASP A 232 -42.61 3.88 12.11
CA ASP A 232 -42.83 5.31 12.36
C ASP A 232 -41.53 6.09 12.28
N PHE A 233 -41.10 6.36 11.02
CA PHE A 233 -39.93 7.13 10.72
C PHE A 233 -40.26 8.21 9.67
N LYS A 234 -40.36 9.44 10.13
CA LYS A 234 -40.63 10.59 9.25
C LYS A 234 -39.32 11.21 8.73
N ILE A 235 -38.99 10.98 7.46
CA ILE A 235 -37.80 11.55 6.81
C ILE A 235 -37.96 13.07 6.73
N LYS A 236 -37.12 13.82 7.45
CA LYS A 236 -37.15 15.30 7.51
C LYS A 236 -36.23 15.91 6.43
N LYS A 237 -35.10 15.35 6.18
CA LYS A 237 -34.10 15.87 5.22
C LYS A 237 -33.21 14.79 4.66
N VAL A 238 -32.93 14.86 3.37
CA VAL A 238 -31.94 14.03 2.69
C VAL A 238 -30.88 14.93 2.05
N LYS A 239 -29.62 14.82 2.48
CA LYS A 239 -28.51 15.56 1.88
C LYS A 239 -27.58 14.57 1.19
N PHE A 240 -27.23 14.88 -0.05
CA PHE A 240 -26.23 14.16 -0.81
C PHE A 240 -24.92 14.95 -0.77
N LYS A 241 -23.86 14.35 -0.31
CA LYS A 241 -22.51 14.89 -0.37
C LYS A 241 -21.67 13.96 -1.23
N ALA A 242 -21.18 14.43 -2.37
CA ALA A 242 -20.23 13.67 -3.17
C ALA A 242 -18.94 13.53 -2.36
N THR A 243 -18.53 12.32 -2.08
CA THR A 243 -17.21 12.06 -1.48
C THR A 243 -16.22 12.02 -2.62
N MET A 244 -15.32 13.02 -2.70
CA MET A 244 -14.17 12.90 -3.58
C MET A 244 -13.30 11.75 -3.05
N GLY A 245 -13.24 10.63 -3.79
CA GLY A 245 -12.37 9.51 -3.53
C GLY A 245 -10.96 9.74 -4.05
#